data_21f024325deaf046484f17e15adb4241
#
_entry.id   21f024325deaf046484f17e15adb4241
#
_cell.length_a   1.000
_cell.length_b   1.000
_cell.length_c   1.000
_cell.angle_alpha   90.00
_cell.angle_beta   90.00
_cell.angle_gamma   90.00
#
_symmetry.space_group_name_H-M   'P 1'
#
loop_
_entity.id
_entity.type
_entity.pdbx_description
1 polymer ?
#
loop_
_entity_poly.entity_id
_entity_poly.type
_entity_poly.pdbx_seq_one_letter_code
_entity_poly.pdbx_strand_id
1 'polypeptide(L)' 'EYPAEHAVKRHYGVRTERYKLIHFYNDIDVWELYDLKEDPSEMNNLYGRESTEEITRQLKDELKTLQQQYGAPISL' A
#
# COMPACT_ATOMS: atom_id res chain seq x y z
N GLU A 1 10.41 -2.92 17.03
CA GLU A 1 10.07 -2.97 17.43
C GLU A 1 9.54 -2.91 17.71
N TYR A 2 9.78 -2.82 17.88
CA TYR A 2 9.23 -2.75 18.36
C TYR A 2 8.53 -2.43 18.70
N PRO A 3 8.86 -2.26 19.05
CA PRO A 3 8.03 -1.96 19.36
C PRO A 3 7.36 -1.44 19.28
N ALA A 4 7.67 -1.22 19.22
CA ALA A 4 7.02 -0.78 19.20
C ALA A 4 6.08 -0.87 18.95
N GLU A 5 6.41 -1.31 18.89
CA GLU A 5 5.42 -1.48 18.75
C GLU A 5 4.15 -1.08 18.98
N HIS A 6 3.87 -1.02 19.61
CA HIS A 6 2.67 -0.48 19.97
C HIS A 6 2.29 0.73 19.25
N ALA A 7 3.13 1.32 18.70
CA ALA A 7 2.89 2.41 17.81
C ALA A 7 2.64 1.90 16.41
N VAL A 8 2.13 0.71 16.30
CA VAL A 8 1.89 0.10 15.00
C VAL A 8 0.68 0.75 14.34
N LYS A 9 0.88 1.28 13.15
CA LYS A 9 -0.20 1.84 12.35
C LYS A 9 -0.92 0.70 11.63
N ARG A 10 -2.23 0.72 11.66
CA ARG A 10 -2.99 -0.28 10.94
C ARG A 10 -2.92 0.00 9.46
N HIS A 11 -2.73 -1.04 8.68
CA HIS A 11 -2.59 -0.87 7.26
C HIS A 11 -3.04 -2.12 6.52
N TYR A 12 -3.34 -1.96 5.25
CA TYR A 12 -3.58 -3.05 4.35
C TYR A 12 -3.06 -2.62 2.98
N GLY A 13 -2.93 -3.57 2.07
CA GLY A 13 -2.41 -3.20 0.77
C GLY A 13 -2.44 -4.35 -0.20
N VAL A 14 -1.89 -4.10 -1.39
CA VAL A 14 -1.77 -5.08 -2.45
C VAL A 14 -0.35 -5.02 -3.01
N ARG A 15 0.17 -6.17 -3.38
CA ARG A 15 1.51 -6.28 -3.89
C ARG A 15 1.50 -7.11 -5.17
N THR A 16 2.13 -6.57 -6.21
CA THR A 16 2.36 -7.30 -7.44
C THR A 16 3.84 -7.61 -7.53
N GLU A 17 4.28 -8.16 -8.67
CA GLU A 17 5.69 -8.44 -8.86
C GLU A 17 6.54 -7.17 -8.80
N ARG A 18 5.98 -6.05 -9.24
CA ARG A 18 6.73 -4.82 -9.35
C ARG A 18 6.32 -3.74 -8.36
N TYR A 19 5.04 -3.67 -8.01
CA TYR A 19 4.54 -2.55 -7.22
C TYR A 19 3.95 -3.01 -5.91
N LYS A 20 3.95 -2.09 -4.95
CA LYS A 20 3.36 -2.32 -3.64
C LYS A 20 2.59 -1.07 -3.25
N LEU A 21 1.29 -1.22 -3.01
CA LEU A 21 0.44 -0.12 -2.59
C LEU A 21 -0.04 -0.40 -1.17
N ILE A 22 0.13 0.57 -0.28
CA ILE A 22 -0.25 0.43 1.13
C ILE A 22 -1.17 1.58 1.51
N HIS A 23 -2.19 1.25 2.28
CA HIS A 23 -3.10 2.25 2.84
C HIS A 23 -3.07 2.14 4.36
N PHE A 24 -2.60 3.18 5.02
CA PHE A 24 -2.64 3.30 6.46
C PHE A 24 -3.92 4.04 6.82
N TYR A 25 -4.77 3.43 7.62
CA TYR A 25 -6.13 3.93 7.77
C TYR A 25 -6.60 4.16 9.20
N ASN A 26 -5.79 3.86 10.20
CA ASN A 26 -6.26 3.94 11.57
C ASN A 26 -6.26 5.39 12.08
N ASP A 27 -5.12 5.93 12.43
CA ASP A 27 -5.04 7.29 12.96
C ASP A 27 -4.88 8.31 11.86
N ILE A 28 -4.37 7.89 10.73
CA ILE A 28 -4.13 8.76 9.58
C ILE A 28 -4.62 8.05 8.33
N ASP A 29 -4.90 8.83 7.31
CA ASP A 29 -5.32 8.30 6.02
C ASP A 29 -4.20 8.59 5.02
N VAL A 30 -3.24 7.69 4.96
CA VAL A 30 -2.05 7.88 4.14
C VAL A 30 -1.86 6.69 3.21
N TRP A 31 -1.55 6.98 1.96
CA TRP A 31 -1.25 5.96 0.97
C TRP A 31 0.22 6.03 0.60
N GLU A 32 0.81 4.86 0.35
CA GLU A 32 2.20 4.78 -0.12
C GLU A 32 2.27 3.80 -1.28
N LEU A 33 3.05 4.17 -2.28
CA LEU A 33 3.25 3.35 -3.46
C LEU A 33 4.74 3.19 -3.72
N TYR A 34 5.18 1.97 -3.91
CA TYR A 34 6.60 1.69 -4.16
C TYR A 34 6.78 0.86 -5.42
N ASP A 35 7.84 1.16 -6.16
CA ASP A 35 8.26 0.40 -7.32
C ASP A 35 9.36 -0.55 -6.85
N LEU A 36 9.01 -1.79 -6.59
CA LEU A 36 9.95 -2.74 -5.99
C LEU A 36 11.09 -3.11 -6.91
N LYS A 37 10.91 -2.92 -8.21
CA LYS A 37 11.98 -3.21 -9.15
C LYS A 37 13.05 -2.14 -9.14
N GLU A 38 12.65 -0.88 -9.15
CA GLU A 38 13.59 0.24 -9.16
C GLU A 38 13.99 0.66 -7.75
N ASP A 39 13.19 0.31 -6.75
CA ASP A 39 13.39 0.78 -5.39
C ASP A 39 13.06 -0.35 -4.41
N PRO A 40 13.86 -1.43 -4.42
CA PRO A 40 13.56 -2.58 -3.55
C PRO A 40 13.61 -2.26 -2.07
N SER A 41 14.29 -1.18 -1.69
CA SER A 41 14.36 -0.77 -0.28
C SER A 41 13.20 0.11 0.14
N GLU A 42 12.28 0.42 -0.78
CA GLU A 42 11.07 1.20 -0.48
C GLU A 42 11.43 2.55 0.15
N MET A 43 12.35 3.27 -0.48
CA MET A 43 12.82 4.55 0.01
C MET A 43 12.04 5.73 -0.58
N ASN A 44 11.38 5.53 -1.72
CA ASN A 44 10.70 6.61 -2.43
C ASN A 44 9.22 6.30 -2.58
N ASN A 45 8.39 7.02 -1.84
CA ASN A 45 6.95 6.90 -1.97
C ASN A 45 6.50 7.62 -3.24
N LEU A 46 5.94 6.87 -4.18
CA LEU A 46 5.52 7.39 -5.47
C LEU A 46 4.05 7.77 -5.53
N TYR A 47 3.35 7.64 -4.42
CA TYR A 47 1.92 7.94 -4.41
C TYR A 47 1.68 9.43 -4.64
N GLY A 48 0.68 9.72 -5.45
CA GLY A 48 0.34 11.11 -5.73
C GLY A 48 1.11 11.72 -6.88
N ARG A 49 2.01 10.98 -7.49
CA ARG A 49 2.74 11.49 -8.65
C ARG A 49 1.93 11.25 -9.91
N GLU A 50 1.99 12.20 -10.82
CA GLU A 50 1.27 12.09 -12.08
C GLU A 50 1.72 10.88 -12.88
N SER A 51 3.00 10.59 -12.85
CA SER A 51 3.56 9.47 -13.62
C SER A 51 3.09 8.11 -13.13
N THR A 52 2.59 8.02 -11.89
CA THR A 52 2.13 6.76 -11.32
C THR A 52 0.62 6.72 -11.10
N GLU A 53 -0.10 7.70 -11.62
CA GLU A 53 -1.52 7.81 -11.34
C GLU A 53 -2.30 6.60 -11.84
N GLU A 54 -1.97 6.13 -13.03
CA GLU A 54 -2.68 4.99 -13.60
C GLU A 54 -2.40 3.70 -12.83
N ILE A 55 -1.14 3.48 -12.48
CA ILE A 55 -0.76 2.32 -11.69
C ILE A 55 -1.46 2.36 -10.33
N THR A 56 -1.51 3.52 -9.72
CA THR A 56 -2.18 3.70 -8.44
C THR A 56 -3.65 3.31 -8.55
N ARG A 57 -4.32 3.77 -9.61
CA ARG A 57 -5.73 3.45 -9.81
C ARG A 57 -5.96 1.97 -10.01
N GLN A 58 -5.10 1.33 -10.81
CA GLN A 58 -5.22 -0.10 -11.05
C GLN A 58 -5.04 -0.90 -9.77
N LEU A 59 -4.06 -0.51 -8.96
CA LEU A 59 -3.80 -1.22 -7.71
C LEU A 59 -4.89 -0.97 -6.68
N LYS A 60 -5.48 0.21 -6.66
CA LYS A 60 -6.61 0.48 -5.78
C LYS A 60 -7.81 -0.39 -6.17
N ASP A 61 -8.05 -0.54 -7.46
CA ASP A 61 -9.14 -1.39 -7.93
C ASP A 61 -8.90 -2.84 -7.54
N GLU A 62 -7.68 -3.30 -7.67
CA GLU A 62 -7.35 -4.67 -7.31
C GLU A 62 -7.49 -4.87 -5.81
N LEU A 63 -7.05 -3.92 -5.02
CA LEU A 63 -7.19 -3.98 -3.57
C LEU A 63 -8.66 -4.05 -3.17
N LYS A 64 -9.49 -3.24 -3.82
CA LYS A 64 -10.91 -3.24 -3.54
C LYS A 64 -11.52 -4.60 -3.84
N THR A 65 -11.13 -5.20 -4.96
CA THR A 65 -11.61 -6.52 -5.34
C THR A 65 -11.21 -7.57 -4.30
N LEU A 66 -9.96 -7.52 -3.83
CA LEU A 66 -9.51 -8.45 -2.81
C LEU A 66 -10.27 -8.27 -1.50
N GLN A 67 -10.51 -7.03 -1.11
CA GLN A 67 -11.26 -6.76 0.10
C GLN A 67 -12.69 -7.28 0.02
N GLN A 68 -13.31 -7.13 -1.14
CA GLN A 68 -14.66 -7.65 -1.34
C GLN A 68 -14.67 -9.18 -1.31
N GLN A 69 -13.63 -9.77 -1.87
CA GLN A 69 -13.53 -11.22 -1.94
C GLN A 69 -13.35 -11.85 -0.56
N TYR A 70 -12.55 -11.24 0.28
CA TYR A 70 -12.24 -11.79 1.59
C TYR A 70 -13.05 -11.16 2.72
N GLY A 71 -13.77 -10.08 2.43
CA GLY A 71 -14.63 -9.44 3.41
C GLY A 71 -13.89 -8.70 4.50
N ALA A 72 -12.60 -8.44 4.33
CA ALA A 72 -11.79 -7.77 5.34
C ALA A 72 -10.55 -7.17 4.69
N PRO A 73 -9.92 -6.17 5.34
CA PRO A 73 -8.67 -5.62 4.84
C PRO A 73 -7.58 -6.69 4.76
N ILE A 74 -6.73 -6.55 3.76
CA ILE A 74 -5.64 -7.49 3.52
C ILE A 74 -4.36 -6.93 4.15
N SER A 75 -3.76 -7.71 5.04
CA SER A 75 -2.49 -7.34 5.66
C SER A 75 -1.33 -7.77 4.77
N LEU A 76 -0.36 -6.91 4.67
CA LEU A 76 0.86 -7.23 3.93
C LEU A 76 1.86 -7.97 4.78
#